data_4d2acb1b38ea298173d46ac9c85d0cec
#
_entry.id   4d2acb1b38ea298173d46ac9c85d0cec
#
_cell.length_a   1.000
_cell.length_b   1.000
_cell.length_c   1.000
_cell.angle_alpha   90.00
_cell.angle_beta   90.00
_cell.angle_gamma   90.00
#
_symmetry.space_group_name_H-M   'P 1'
#
loop_
_entity.id
_entity.type
_entity.pdbx_description
1 polymer ?
#
loop_
_entity_poly.entity_id
_entity_poly.type
_entity_poly.pdbx_seq_one_letter_code
_entity_poly.pdbx_strand_id
1 'polypeptide(L)'
;MHRCIGERAFDETDVSTEEARALYRDMVRTRRFDERSLALQRRGWMSGYPPFKGQEASQVGAAHAMAEDDWLFPTYRSNALQLARGVPPSDIFLFRRGHAEYHSDHDVPVFPQAVPIATQIPHAAGAGMARNYSGNDEAMLVCFGDGATSEGDFHEGMNFAGVFGAPVVFFCENNGWAISLPRERQTASESIAAKADAYGMEGVQVDGNDPLAVYEMVRDCLRSAREGDPVLVESLTYRQGAHTTADDPSRYRDEDPDIPEWRKRDPLERYEEYLKEQGVVDDAFVESVREEADDELAAAVTEAESVDDPDPEDVFDFVFADLPPQLDDQKAELQDFLTRHDPHELDLS
;
A
#
# COMPACT_ATOMS: atom_id res chain seq x y z
N MET A 1 -1.20 -21.57 -7.22
CA MET A 1 -1.35 -20.11 -7.40
C MET A 1 -2.74 -19.85 -7.99
N HIS A 2 -3.54 -18.97 -7.39
CA HIS A 2 -4.87 -18.59 -7.85
C HIS A 2 -4.79 -17.55 -8.96
N ARG A 3 -5.62 -17.69 -10.01
CA ARG A 3 -5.69 -16.79 -11.18
C ARG A 3 -7.07 -16.86 -11.82
N CYS A 4 -7.57 -15.73 -12.33
CA CYS A 4 -8.80 -15.61 -13.08
C CYS A 4 -8.53 -15.25 -14.55
N ILE A 5 -7.79 -14.17 -14.79
CA ILE A 5 -7.51 -13.68 -16.16
C ILE A 5 -6.67 -14.70 -16.94
N GLY A 6 -7.23 -15.18 -18.04
CA GLY A 6 -6.61 -16.16 -18.93
C GLY A 6 -6.87 -17.64 -18.55
N GLU A 7 -7.53 -17.90 -17.42
CA GLU A 7 -7.91 -19.25 -16.98
C GLU A 7 -9.42 -19.44 -16.85
N ARG A 8 -10.18 -18.36 -16.59
CA ARG A 8 -11.64 -18.38 -16.37
C ARG A 8 -12.32 -17.31 -17.22
N ALA A 9 -13.54 -17.59 -17.69
CA ALA A 9 -14.43 -16.57 -18.21
C ALA A 9 -14.98 -15.71 -17.05
N PHE A 10 -15.44 -14.48 -17.35
CA PHE A 10 -15.90 -13.57 -16.30
C PHE A 10 -17.11 -14.12 -15.52
N ASP A 11 -18.03 -14.79 -16.22
CA ASP A 11 -19.22 -15.42 -15.62
C ASP A 11 -18.90 -16.66 -14.74
N GLU A 12 -17.66 -17.13 -14.75
CA GLU A 12 -17.15 -18.18 -13.86
C GLU A 12 -16.43 -17.61 -12.63
N THR A 13 -16.31 -16.29 -12.51
CA THR A 13 -15.75 -15.62 -11.32
C THR A 13 -16.86 -15.30 -10.30
N ASP A 14 -16.48 -15.15 -9.03
CA ASP A 14 -17.40 -14.74 -7.97
C ASP A 14 -17.54 -13.20 -7.86
N VAL A 15 -17.25 -12.47 -8.95
CA VAL A 15 -17.23 -11.01 -8.98
C VAL A 15 -18.38 -10.49 -9.85
N SER A 16 -19.17 -9.58 -9.31
CA SER A 16 -20.23 -8.93 -10.09
C SER A 16 -19.68 -7.94 -11.12
N THR A 17 -20.45 -7.64 -12.15
CA THR A 17 -20.08 -6.60 -13.14
C THR A 17 -19.83 -5.23 -12.49
N GLU A 18 -20.57 -4.90 -11.44
CA GLU A 18 -20.41 -3.64 -10.70
C GLU A 18 -19.07 -3.59 -9.96
N GLU A 19 -18.72 -4.65 -9.25
CA GLU A 19 -17.43 -4.79 -8.56
C GLU A 19 -16.26 -4.79 -9.53
N ALA A 20 -16.37 -5.51 -10.66
CA ALA A 20 -15.33 -5.51 -11.70
C ALA A 20 -15.09 -4.11 -12.27
N ARG A 21 -16.16 -3.34 -12.48
CA ARG A 21 -16.07 -1.93 -12.90
C ARG A 21 -15.51 -1.02 -11.82
N ALA A 22 -15.84 -1.27 -10.55
CA ALA A 22 -15.27 -0.53 -9.42
C ALA A 22 -13.77 -0.79 -9.27
N LEU A 23 -13.34 -2.04 -9.33
CA LEU A 23 -11.92 -2.42 -9.38
C LEU A 23 -11.18 -1.70 -10.52
N TYR A 24 -11.78 -1.65 -11.73
CA TYR A 24 -11.17 -0.96 -12.86
C TYR A 24 -11.04 0.56 -12.62
N ARG A 25 -12.10 1.21 -12.07
CA ARG A 25 -12.04 2.64 -11.71
C ARG A 25 -10.88 2.93 -10.75
N ASP A 26 -10.76 2.16 -9.68
CA ASP A 26 -9.70 2.37 -8.70
C ASP A 26 -8.31 2.04 -9.25
N MET A 27 -8.17 1.06 -10.15
CA MET A 27 -6.90 0.81 -10.84
C MET A 27 -6.48 1.99 -11.74
N VAL A 28 -7.42 2.60 -12.48
CA VAL A 28 -7.14 3.81 -13.27
C VAL A 28 -6.80 4.99 -12.35
N ARG A 29 -7.64 5.23 -11.35
CA ARG A 29 -7.46 6.30 -10.35
C ARG A 29 -6.08 6.22 -9.69
N THR A 30 -5.69 5.05 -9.22
CA THR A 30 -4.41 4.83 -8.55
C THR A 30 -3.21 4.95 -9.49
N ARG A 31 -3.31 4.47 -10.73
CA ARG A 31 -2.30 4.68 -11.76
C ARG A 31 -2.10 6.17 -12.05
N ARG A 32 -3.17 6.94 -12.22
CA ARG A 32 -3.10 8.38 -12.44
C ARG A 32 -2.49 9.10 -11.25
N PHE A 33 -2.83 8.66 -10.02
CA PHE A 33 -2.22 9.17 -8.80
C PHE A 33 -0.69 8.94 -8.78
N ASP A 34 -0.23 7.72 -9.12
CA ASP A 34 1.20 7.39 -9.16
C ASP A 34 1.96 8.25 -10.17
N GLU A 35 1.41 8.39 -11.38
CA GLU A 35 1.97 9.24 -12.45
C GLU A 35 2.01 10.73 -12.05
N ARG A 36 0.93 11.22 -11.43
CA ARG A 36 0.85 12.61 -10.96
C ARG A 36 1.83 12.87 -9.83
N SER A 37 1.95 11.97 -8.87
CA SER A 37 2.91 12.05 -7.76
C SER A 37 4.35 12.12 -8.25
N LEU A 38 4.73 11.29 -9.22
CA LEU A 38 6.05 11.35 -9.85
C LEU A 38 6.31 12.70 -10.53
N ALA A 39 5.32 13.24 -11.23
CA ALA A 39 5.45 14.54 -11.90
C ALA A 39 5.60 15.69 -10.89
N LEU A 40 4.84 15.66 -9.79
CA LEU A 40 4.90 16.65 -8.70
C LEU A 40 6.24 16.59 -7.96
N GLN A 41 6.70 15.37 -7.64
CA GLN A 41 7.99 15.19 -6.99
C GLN A 41 9.16 15.73 -7.85
N ARG A 42 9.16 15.45 -9.16
CA ARG A 42 10.20 15.96 -10.07
C ARG A 42 10.24 17.48 -10.17
N ARG A 43 9.17 18.18 -9.81
CA ARG A 43 9.09 19.65 -9.72
C ARG A 43 9.51 20.17 -8.34
N GLY A 44 9.85 19.29 -7.39
CA GLY A 44 10.15 19.66 -6.01
C GLY A 44 8.93 20.06 -5.18
N TRP A 45 7.70 19.80 -5.67
CA TRP A 45 6.46 20.15 -4.98
C TRP A 45 6.20 19.29 -3.73
N MET A 46 6.76 18.07 -3.69
CA MET A 46 6.69 17.15 -2.57
C MET A 46 8.01 16.39 -2.41
N SER A 47 8.20 15.77 -1.25
CA SER A 47 9.38 14.97 -0.90
C SER A 47 9.50 13.69 -1.74
N GLY A 48 10.53 12.88 -1.48
CA GLY A 48 10.77 11.61 -2.17
C GLY A 48 9.54 10.69 -2.19
N TYR A 49 9.27 10.09 -3.35
CA TYR A 49 8.07 9.29 -3.60
C TYR A 49 8.44 7.86 -4.01
N PRO A 50 7.83 6.82 -3.40
CA PRO A 50 7.99 5.43 -3.79
C PRO A 50 6.88 5.02 -4.76
N PRO A 51 7.12 4.98 -6.09
CA PRO A 51 6.10 4.59 -7.05
C PRO A 51 5.70 3.11 -6.89
N PHE A 52 4.44 2.82 -7.21
CA PHE A 52 3.89 1.46 -7.10
C PHE A 52 3.46 0.87 -8.45
N LYS A 53 3.83 1.50 -9.57
CA LYS A 53 3.50 0.99 -10.90
C LYS A 53 3.85 -0.50 -11.05
N GLY A 54 2.87 -1.28 -11.51
CA GLY A 54 2.93 -2.74 -11.62
C GLY A 54 2.37 -3.49 -10.42
N GLN A 55 1.89 -2.80 -9.36
CA GLN A 55 1.33 -3.39 -8.14
C GLN A 55 -0.13 -2.96 -7.89
N GLU A 56 -0.74 -2.20 -8.82
CA GLU A 56 -2.10 -1.67 -8.66
C GLU A 56 -3.13 -2.78 -8.49
N ALA A 57 -3.06 -3.84 -9.32
CA ALA A 57 -4.01 -4.95 -9.24
C ALA A 57 -3.97 -5.68 -7.89
N SER A 58 -2.76 -5.85 -7.34
CA SER A 58 -2.54 -6.43 -6.02
C SER A 58 -3.19 -5.59 -4.92
N GLN A 59 -2.90 -4.28 -4.92
CA GLN A 59 -3.38 -3.37 -3.87
C GLN A 59 -4.88 -3.11 -3.97
N VAL A 60 -5.39 -2.82 -5.16
CA VAL A 60 -6.81 -2.53 -5.38
C VAL A 60 -7.66 -3.77 -5.13
N GLY A 61 -7.24 -4.95 -5.63
CA GLY A 61 -7.95 -6.20 -5.37
C GLY A 61 -8.05 -6.52 -3.88
N ALA A 62 -6.97 -6.31 -3.12
CA ALA A 62 -6.95 -6.50 -1.67
C ALA A 62 -7.86 -5.50 -0.93
N ALA A 63 -7.86 -4.22 -1.35
CA ALA A 63 -8.70 -3.18 -0.75
C ALA A 63 -10.19 -3.49 -0.87
N HIS A 64 -10.63 -3.88 -2.08
CA HIS A 64 -12.03 -4.21 -2.34
C HIS A 64 -12.51 -5.48 -1.62
N ALA A 65 -11.59 -6.37 -1.22
CA ALA A 65 -11.91 -7.56 -0.45
C ALA A 65 -12.19 -7.29 1.04
N MET A 66 -11.74 -6.15 1.56
CA MET A 66 -11.89 -5.77 2.97
C MET A 66 -13.32 -5.28 3.25
N ALA A 67 -13.86 -5.63 4.41
CA ALA A 67 -15.07 -5.02 4.93
C ALA A 67 -14.79 -3.58 5.41
N GLU A 68 -15.84 -2.78 5.58
CA GLU A 68 -15.74 -1.38 5.97
C GLU A 68 -14.97 -1.20 7.28
N ASP A 69 -15.23 -2.05 8.27
CA ASP A 69 -14.61 -2.00 9.61
C ASP A 69 -13.24 -2.70 9.71
N ASP A 70 -12.77 -3.34 8.63
CA ASP A 70 -11.47 -4.00 8.64
C ASP A 70 -10.32 -2.98 8.68
N TRP A 71 -9.33 -3.25 9.51
CA TRP A 71 -8.17 -2.38 9.67
C TRP A 71 -7.07 -2.68 8.67
N LEU A 72 -6.62 -1.64 7.98
CA LEU A 72 -5.44 -1.68 7.11
C LEU A 72 -4.19 -1.25 7.87
N PHE A 73 -3.13 -2.08 7.79
CA PHE A 73 -1.77 -1.74 8.24
C PHE A 73 -0.86 -1.61 7.01
N PRO A 74 -0.73 -0.40 6.45
CA PRO A 74 -0.05 -0.17 5.18
C PRO A 74 1.47 -0.08 5.32
N THR A 75 2.16 -0.15 4.17
CA THR A 75 3.54 0.30 4.02
C THR A 75 3.57 1.68 3.36
N TYR A 76 4.75 2.30 3.30
CA TYR A 76 4.99 3.53 2.55
C TYR A 76 4.66 3.45 1.05
N ARG A 77 4.44 2.24 0.49
CA ARG A 77 4.08 2.00 -0.92
C ARG A 77 2.61 1.62 -1.12
N SER A 78 1.86 1.39 -0.07
CA SER A 78 0.46 0.93 -0.16
C SER A 78 -0.52 2.06 -0.48
N ASN A 79 -0.10 3.05 -1.30
CA ASN A 79 -0.94 4.20 -1.62
C ASN A 79 -2.18 3.81 -2.43
N ALA A 80 -2.06 2.85 -3.37
CA ALA A 80 -3.22 2.40 -4.15
C ALA A 80 -4.26 1.72 -3.25
N LEU A 81 -3.83 0.95 -2.25
CA LEU A 81 -4.71 0.30 -1.30
C LEU A 81 -5.43 1.32 -0.40
N GLN A 82 -4.70 2.33 0.11
CA GLN A 82 -5.29 3.41 0.90
C GLN A 82 -6.33 4.20 0.09
N LEU A 83 -6.01 4.59 -1.15
CA LEU A 83 -6.93 5.26 -2.06
C LEU A 83 -8.20 4.44 -2.32
N ALA A 84 -8.05 3.16 -2.63
CA ALA A 84 -9.19 2.26 -2.88
C ALA A 84 -10.02 2.01 -1.61
N ARG A 85 -9.45 2.17 -0.41
CA ARG A 85 -10.17 2.17 0.88
C ARG A 85 -10.89 3.49 1.17
N GLY A 86 -10.69 4.53 0.37
CA GLY A 86 -11.35 5.81 0.53
C GLY A 86 -10.52 6.89 1.25
N VAL A 87 -9.23 6.66 1.51
CA VAL A 87 -8.35 7.74 1.98
C VAL A 87 -8.27 8.82 0.91
N PRO A 88 -8.50 10.10 1.24
CA PRO A 88 -8.43 11.19 0.28
C PRO A 88 -7.04 11.30 -0.37
N PRO A 89 -6.95 11.50 -1.69
CA PRO A 89 -5.65 11.72 -2.35
C PRO A 89 -4.89 12.93 -1.81
N SER A 90 -5.61 13.96 -1.37
CA SER A 90 -5.04 15.15 -0.73
C SER A 90 -4.24 14.83 0.53
N ASP A 91 -4.70 13.87 1.36
CA ASP A 91 -3.99 13.46 2.57
C ASP A 91 -2.63 12.83 2.25
N ILE A 92 -2.59 11.97 1.23
CA ILE A 92 -1.33 11.34 0.81
C ILE A 92 -0.38 12.39 0.22
N PHE A 93 -0.88 13.38 -0.50
CA PHE A 93 -0.08 14.52 -0.97
C PHE A 93 0.45 15.37 0.19
N LEU A 94 -0.40 15.72 1.16
CA LEU A 94 -0.04 16.52 2.34
C LEU A 94 1.03 15.82 3.18
N PHE A 95 0.87 14.52 3.42
CA PHE A 95 1.90 13.74 4.11
C PHE A 95 3.27 13.83 3.42
N ARG A 96 3.31 13.80 2.07
CA ARG A 96 4.55 13.96 1.30
C ARG A 96 5.07 15.41 1.27
N ARG A 97 4.28 16.37 1.69
CA ARG A 97 4.65 17.77 1.90
C ARG A 97 5.06 18.08 3.34
N GLY A 98 5.06 17.10 4.24
CA GLY A 98 5.50 17.24 5.63
C GLY A 98 4.40 17.49 6.64
N HIS A 99 3.13 17.42 6.23
CA HIS A 99 1.99 17.45 7.15
C HIS A 99 1.83 16.12 7.89
N ALA A 100 1.02 16.13 8.94
CA ALA A 100 0.61 14.91 9.64
C ALA A 100 -0.06 13.94 8.65
N GLU A 101 0.14 12.65 8.87
CA GLU A 101 -0.58 11.63 8.14
C GLU A 101 -2.08 11.73 8.47
N TYR A 102 -2.94 11.58 7.44
CA TYR A 102 -4.39 11.72 7.59
C TYR A 102 -4.81 13.09 8.13
N HIS A 103 -4.47 14.13 7.37
CA HIS A 103 -4.81 15.51 7.70
C HIS A 103 -6.32 15.76 7.73
N SER A 104 -7.08 15.09 6.84
CA SER A 104 -8.53 15.11 6.88
C SER A 104 -9.08 14.20 7.98
N ASP A 105 -10.25 14.55 8.52
CA ASP A 105 -10.92 13.79 9.56
C ASP A 105 -11.78 12.67 8.93
N HIS A 106 -11.14 11.69 8.27
CA HIS A 106 -11.83 10.55 7.66
C HIS A 106 -11.96 9.38 8.63
N ASP A 107 -13.03 8.58 8.47
CA ASP A 107 -13.35 7.42 9.31
C ASP A 107 -12.74 6.10 8.81
N VAL A 108 -11.89 6.12 7.77
CA VAL A 108 -11.29 4.90 7.20
C VAL A 108 -10.36 4.25 8.22
N PRO A 109 -10.56 2.96 8.58
CA PRO A 109 -9.70 2.28 9.56
C PRO A 109 -8.32 1.95 8.95
N VAL A 110 -7.40 2.89 9.03
CA VAL A 110 -6.01 2.75 8.53
C VAL A 110 -5.04 3.07 9.65
N PHE A 111 -4.11 2.16 9.90
CA PHE A 111 -3.02 2.39 10.85
C PHE A 111 -1.96 3.29 10.21
N PRO A 112 -1.34 4.23 10.94
CA PRO A 112 -0.28 5.07 10.40
C PRO A 112 0.84 4.24 9.77
N GLN A 113 1.32 4.67 8.58
CA GLN A 113 2.35 3.93 7.89
C GLN A 113 3.69 4.04 8.62
N ALA A 114 4.30 2.91 8.93
CA ALA A 114 5.65 2.88 9.47
C ALA A 114 6.67 2.86 8.33
N VAL A 115 7.66 3.76 8.36
CA VAL A 115 8.78 3.75 7.42
C VAL A 115 9.79 2.63 7.74
N PRO A 116 10.12 2.32 9.02
CA PRO A 116 10.90 1.14 9.36
C PRO A 116 10.21 -0.14 8.90
N ILE A 117 10.97 -0.96 8.16
CA ILE A 117 10.43 -2.14 7.50
C ILE A 117 9.95 -3.17 8.51
N ALA A 118 8.77 -3.77 8.27
CA ALA A 118 8.10 -4.82 9.04
C ALA A 118 7.50 -4.39 10.39
N THR A 119 7.77 -3.20 10.94
CA THR A 119 7.25 -2.77 12.26
C THR A 119 5.73 -2.81 12.37
N GLN A 120 4.98 -2.60 11.28
CA GLN A 120 3.51 -2.69 11.29
C GLN A 120 2.99 -4.13 11.53
N ILE A 121 3.80 -5.16 11.29
CA ILE A 121 3.39 -6.56 11.38
C ILE A 121 3.06 -6.96 12.83
N PRO A 122 3.92 -6.75 13.85
CA PRO A 122 3.55 -7.02 15.24
C PRO A 122 2.43 -6.10 15.74
N HIS A 123 2.28 -4.87 15.20
CA HIS A 123 1.14 -4.02 15.55
C HIS A 123 -0.18 -4.62 15.06
N ALA A 124 -0.24 -5.13 13.83
CA ALA A 124 -1.42 -5.82 13.32
C ALA A 124 -1.75 -7.09 14.12
N ALA A 125 -0.74 -7.88 14.49
CA ALA A 125 -0.92 -9.04 15.35
C ALA A 125 -1.50 -8.64 16.73
N GLY A 126 -0.98 -7.57 17.34
CA GLY A 126 -1.48 -7.03 18.60
C GLY A 126 -2.91 -6.50 18.50
N ALA A 127 -3.25 -5.80 17.42
CA ALA A 127 -4.61 -5.33 17.14
C ALA A 127 -5.59 -6.50 16.98
N GLY A 128 -5.20 -7.55 16.24
CA GLY A 128 -5.99 -8.76 16.12
C GLY A 128 -6.21 -9.50 17.45
N MET A 129 -5.19 -9.54 18.31
CA MET A 129 -5.33 -10.09 19.67
C MET A 129 -6.29 -9.25 20.52
N ALA A 130 -6.23 -7.91 20.41
CA ALA A 130 -7.14 -7.01 21.10
C ALA A 130 -8.59 -7.19 20.62
N ARG A 131 -8.78 -7.36 19.32
CA ARG A 131 -10.08 -7.69 18.72
C ARG A 131 -10.67 -8.97 19.32
N ASN A 132 -9.88 -10.06 19.38
CA ASN A 132 -10.32 -11.31 20.00
C ASN A 132 -10.73 -11.12 21.46
N TYR A 133 -10.00 -10.30 22.21
CA TYR A 133 -10.30 -9.98 23.59
C TYR A 133 -11.60 -9.17 23.73
N SER A 134 -11.86 -8.23 22.82
CA SER A 134 -13.04 -7.35 22.83
C SER A 134 -14.29 -8.02 22.26
N GLY A 135 -14.13 -9.11 21.47
CA GLY A 135 -15.24 -9.83 20.83
C GLY A 135 -15.85 -9.09 19.64
N ASN A 136 -15.10 -8.20 19.01
CA ASN A 136 -15.48 -7.53 17.78
C ASN A 136 -15.35 -8.46 16.56
N ASP A 137 -15.67 -7.98 15.34
CA ASP A 137 -15.71 -8.85 14.13
C ASP A 137 -14.75 -8.39 13.01
N GLU A 138 -14.08 -7.25 13.17
CA GLU A 138 -13.10 -6.76 12.20
C GLU A 138 -11.88 -7.69 12.06
N ALA A 139 -11.31 -7.75 10.85
CA ALA A 139 -10.03 -8.39 10.58
C ALA A 139 -8.95 -7.34 10.27
N MET A 140 -7.68 -7.76 10.36
CA MET A 140 -6.52 -6.91 10.08
C MET A 140 -5.90 -7.37 8.76
N LEU A 141 -5.71 -6.47 7.81
CA LEU A 141 -4.89 -6.69 6.63
C LEU A 141 -3.56 -5.95 6.81
N VAL A 142 -2.45 -6.66 6.95
CA VAL A 142 -1.13 -6.06 7.08
C VAL A 142 -0.32 -6.26 5.82
N CYS A 143 0.12 -5.15 5.20
CA CYS A 143 0.87 -5.14 3.96
C CYS A 143 2.37 -5.06 4.21
N PHE A 144 3.14 -5.78 3.39
CA PHE A 144 4.60 -5.71 3.39
C PHE A 144 5.16 -6.26 2.07
N GLY A 145 6.39 -5.87 1.74
CA GLY A 145 7.12 -6.41 0.58
C GLY A 145 7.91 -7.67 0.94
N ASP A 146 8.38 -8.40 -0.07
CA ASP A 146 9.24 -9.58 0.08
C ASP A 146 10.48 -9.30 0.94
N GLY A 147 11.05 -8.09 0.90
CA GLY A 147 12.17 -7.70 1.74
C GLY A 147 11.89 -7.71 3.25
N ALA A 148 10.67 -7.41 3.65
CA ALA A 148 10.27 -7.41 5.05
C ALA A 148 10.33 -8.81 5.69
N THR A 149 10.27 -9.86 4.89
CA THR A 149 10.31 -11.26 5.39
C THR A 149 11.69 -11.69 5.90
N SER A 150 12.68 -10.80 5.84
CA SER A 150 14.01 -10.97 6.42
C SER A 150 14.17 -10.27 7.78
N GLU A 151 13.18 -9.48 8.21
CA GLU A 151 13.20 -8.75 9.48
C GLU A 151 12.67 -9.62 10.63
N GLY A 152 13.17 -9.35 11.85
CA GLY A 152 12.72 -10.05 13.07
C GLY A 152 11.23 -9.85 13.33
N ASP A 153 10.72 -8.64 13.17
CA ASP A 153 9.32 -8.27 13.37
C ASP A 153 8.34 -9.09 12.54
N PHE A 154 8.73 -9.48 11.31
CA PHE A 154 7.94 -10.41 10.51
C PHE A 154 7.75 -11.74 11.22
N HIS A 155 8.85 -12.34 11.69
CA HIS A 155 8.83 -13.67 12.32
C HIS A 155 8.09 -13.66 13.65
N GLU A 156 8.29 -12.61 14.45
CA GLU A 156 7.64 -12.47 15.75
C GLU A 156 6.14 -12.20 15.60
N GLY A 157 5.74 -11.26 14.74
CA GLY A 157 4.34 -10.96 14.48
C GLY A 157 3.55 -12.15 13.95
N MET A 158 4.11 -12.91 12.98
CA MET A 158 3.53 -14.14 12.48
C MET A 158 3.38 -15.19 13.60
N ASN A 159 4.41 -15.39 14.42
CA ASN A 159 4.35 -16.36 15.52
C ASN A 159 3.28 -16.00 16.56
N PHE A 160 3.17 -14.72 16.93
CA PHE A 160 2.11 -14.29 17.85
C PHE A 160 0.72 -14.50 17.25
N ALA A 161 0.52 -14.12 16.00
CA ALA A 161 -0.77 -14.28 15.36
C ALA A 161 -1.19 -15.75 15.29
N GLY A 162 -0.27 -16.68 14.92
CA GLY A 162 -0.54 -18.11 14.90
C GLY A 162 -0.87 -18.68 16.26
N VAL A 163 -0.09 -18.33 17.30
CA VAL A 163 -0.31 -18.84 18.67
C VAL A 163 -1.64 -18.39 19.25
N PHE A 164 -2.05 -17.15 18.98
CA PHE A 164 -3.26 -16.55 19.56
C PHE A 164 -4.49 -16.58 18.63
N GLY A 165 -4.37 -17.16 17.43
CA GLY A 165 -5.45 -17.15 16.44
C GLY A 165 -5.91 -15.72 16.13
N ALA A 166 -4.98 -14.78 16.00
CA ALA A 166 -5.32 -13.40 15.75
C ALA A 166 -5.90 -13.21 14.33
N PRO A 167 -7.00 -12.47 14.12
CA PRO A 167 -7.66 -12.30 12.83
C PRO A 167 -6.84 -11.40 11.89
N VAL A 168 -5.72 -11.91 11.40
CA VAL A 168 -4.78 -11.18 10.57
C VAL A 168 -4.55 -11.90 9.24
N VAL A 169 -4.66 -11.16 8.14
CA VAL A 169 -4.16 -11.55 6.83
C VAL A 169 -2.83 -10.84 6.60
N PHE A 170 -1.76 -11.61 6.48
CA PHE A 170 -0.41 -11.14 6.17
C PHE A 170 -0.26 -11.07 4.66
N PHE A 171 -0.38 -9.87 4.09
CA PHE A 171 -0.38 -9.64 2.65
C PHE A 171 0.99 -9.22 2.16
N CYS A 172 1.73 -10.17 1.60
CA CYS A 172 3.07 -9.95 1.04
C CYS A 172 3.00 -9.60 -0.45
N GLU A 173 3.32 -8.38 -0.82
CA GLU A 173 3.54 -8.00 -2.21
C GLU A 173 4.95 -8.42 -2.65
N ASN A 174 5.09 -9.65 -3.15
CA ASN A 174 6.35 -10.14 -3.70
C ASN A 174 6.57 -9.51 -5.09
N ASN A 175 7.17 -8.32 -5.09
CA ASN A 175 7.49 -7.57 -6.30
C ASN A 175 8.89 -7.90 -6.87
N GLY A 176 9.59 -8.87 -6.24
CA GLY A 176 10.88 -9.40 -6.65
C GLY A 176 12.10 -8.64 -6.11
N TRP A 177 11.90 -7.53 -5.38
CA TRP A 177 13.01 -6.62 -5.03
C TRP A 177 12.88 -5.99 -3.65
N ALA A 178 13.92 -6.15 -2.82
CA ALA A 178 14.16 -5.30 -1.67
C ALA A 178 15.18 -4.21 -2.04
N ILE A 179 14.71 -3.02 -2.39
CA ILE A 179 15.50 -1.93 -3.00
C ILE A 179 16.17 -2.46 -4.28
N SER A 180 17.45 -2.83 -4.20
CA SER A 180 18.27 -3.37 -5.29
C SER A 180 18.63 -4.85 -5.13
N LEU A 181 18.19 -5.48 -4.03
CA LEU A 181 18.48 -6.88 -3.75
C LEU A 181 17.34 -7.76 -4.27
N PRO A 182 17.62 -8.73 -5.18
CA PRO A 182 16.60 -9.63 -5.67
C PRO A 182 16.17 -10.63 -4.57
N ARG A 183 14.92 -11.10 -4.66
CA ARG A 183 14.28 -11.98 -3.68
C ARG A 183 15.12 -13.24 -3.35
N GLU A 184 15.78 -13.84 -4.34
CA GLU A 184 16.59 -15.06 -4.19
C GLU A 184 17.83 -14.87 -3.31
N ARG A 185 18.25 -13.62 -3.10
CA ARG A 185 19.36 -13.27 -2.20
C ARG A 185 18.89 -12.93 -0.78
N GLN A 186 17.59 -12.84 -0.56
CA GLN A 186 17.03 -12.50 0.76
C GLN A 186 16.60 -13.74 1.53
N THR A 187 16.09 -14.76 0.85
CA THR A 187 15.59 -15.98 1.49
C THR A 187 15.83 -17.20 0.60
N ALA A 188 16.23 -18.31 1.24
CA ALA A 188 16.34 -19.61 0.59
C ALA A 188 15.01 -20.37 0.53
N SER A 189 13.92 -19.83 1.08
CA SER A 189 12.58 -20.43 0.99
C SER A 189 12.14 -20.49 -0.47
N GLU A 190 11.51 -21.56 -0.88
CA GLU A 190 10.99 -21.76 -2.24
C GLU A 190 9.99 -20.65 -2.63
N SER A 191 9.11 -20.29 -1.69
CA SER A 191 8.17 -19.16 -1.80
C SER A 191 8.08 -18.43 -0.45
N ILE A 192 7.53 -17.22 -0.46
CA ILE A 192 7.21 -16.53 0.80
C ILE A 192 6.05 -17.24 1.49
N ALA A 193 5.05 -17.70 0.75
CA ALA A 193 3.91 -18.44 1.27
C ALA A 193 4.34 -19.69 2.09
N ALA A 194 5.39 -20.40 1.67
CA ALA A 194 5.90 -21.57 2.40
C ALA A 194 6.41 -21.24 3.81
N LYS A 195 6.71 -19.99 4.13
CA LYS A 195 7.12 -19.60 5.49
C LYS A 195 6.00 -19.70 6.51
N ALA A 196 4.73 -19.70 6.08
CA ALA A 196 3.55 -19.81 6.94
C ALA A 196 3.54 -21.12 7.76
N ASP A 197 4.04 -22.21 7.18
CA ASP A 197 4.10 -23.53 7.83
C ASP A 197 4.86 -23.49 9.17
N ALA A 198 5.88 -22.63 9.26
CA ALA A 198 6.68 -22.48 10.49
C ALA A 198 5.88 -21.91 11.68
N TYR A 199 4.75 -21.25 11.40
CA TYR A 199 3.89 -20.60 12.40
C TYR A 199 2.53 -21.28 12.54
N GLY A 200 2.34 -22.43 11.88
CA GLY A 200 1.08 -23.18 11.91
C GLY A 200 -0.06 -22.49 11.17
N MET A 201 0.27 -21.69 10.15
CA MET A 201 -0.69 -20.96 9.33
C MET A 201 -0.77 -21.52 7.92
N GLU A 202 -1.86 -21.24 7.22
CA GLU A 202 -1.95 -21.43 5.78
C GLU A 202 -1.15 -20.36 5.04
N GLY A 203 -0.40 -20.79 4.01
CA GLY A 203 0.27 -19.91 3.07
C GLY A 203 -0.24 -20.12 1.66
N VAL A 204 -0.71 -19.06 1.01
CA VAL A 204 -1.30 -19.10 -0.33
C VAL A 204 -0.60 -18.16 -1.30
N GLN A 205 -0.61 -18.51 -2.59
CA GLN A 205 -0.08 -17.66 -3.65
C GLN A 205 -1.19 -17.22 -4.60
N VAL A 206 -1.16 -15.95 -4.99
CA VAL A 206 -2.07 -15.35 -5.96
C VAL A 206 -1.31 -14.61 -7.06
N ASP A 207 -1.86 -14.59 -8.28
CA ASP A 207 -1.40 -13.71 -9.36
C ASP A 207 -1.71 -12.26 -8.99
N GLY A 208 -0.70 -11.52 -8.52
CA GLY A 208 -0.84 -10.14 -8.08
C GLY A 208 -1.06 -9.13 -9.21
N ASN A 209 -0.99 -9.57 -10.48
CA ASN A 209 -1.37 -8.78 -11.65
C ASN A 209 -2.81 -9.06 -12.14
N ASP A 210 -3.59 -9.76 -11.32
CA ASP A 210 -4.99 -10.13 -11.58
C ASP A 210 -5.86 -9.64 -10.42
N PRO A 211 -6.55 -8.48 -10.55
CA PRO A 211 -7.30 -7.90 -9.45
C PRO A 211 -8.49 -8.76 -9.02
N LEU A 212 -9.08 -9.56 -9.94
CA LEU A 212 -10.17 -10.48 -9.62
C LEU A 212 -9.66 -11.63 -8.73
N ALA A 213 -8.53 -12.21 -9.10
CA ALA A 213 -7.92 -13.29 -8.33
C ALA A 213 -7.48 -12.82 -6.94
N VAL A 214 -6.92 -11.61 -6.84
CA VAL A 214 -6.53 -11.01 -5.55
C VAL A 214 -7.76 -10.75 -4.70
N TYR A 215 -8.82 -10.16 -5.27
CA TYR A 215 -10.09 -9.92 -4.59
C TYR A 215 -10.68 -11.22 -4.00
N GLU A 216 -10.85 -12.26 -4.83
CA GLU A 216 -11.40 -13.55 -4.38
C GLU A 216 -10.54 -14.17 -3.26
N MET A 217 -9.22 -14.22 -3.45
CA MET A 217 -8.29 -14.83 -2.49
C MET A 217 -8.27 -14.08 -1.16
N VAL A 218 -8.13 -12.75 -1.18
CA VAL A 218 -8.06 -11.96 0.06
C VAL A 218 -9.38 -11.97 0.81
N ARG A 219 -10.52 -11.92 0.10
CA ARG A 219 -11.86 -12.08 0.71
C ARG A 219 -11.98 -13.40 1.48
N ASP A 220 -11.53 -14.49 0.89
CA ASP A 220 -11.61 -15.81 1.51
C ASP A 220 -10.63 -15.92 2.68
N CYS A 221 -9.42 -15.36 2.57
CA CYS A 221 -8.45 -15.30 3.66
C CYS A 221 -8.93 -14.43 4.84
N LEU A 222 -9.58 -13.28 4.58
CA LEU A 222 -10.17 -12.46 5.64
C LEU A 222 -11.30 -13.18 6.37
N ARG A 223 -12.08 -13.99 5.65
CA ARG A 223 -13.10 -14.86 6.28
C ARG A 223 -12.45 -15.89 7.20
N SER A 224 -11.42 -16.60 6.73
CA SER A 224 -10.66 -17.57 7.53
C SER A 224 -10.03 -16.93 8.77
N ALA A 225 -9.41 -15.74 8.58
CA ALA A 225 -8.81 -15.02 9.69
C ALA A 225 -9.81 -14.63 10.80
N ARG A 226 -11.05 -14.26 10.44
CA ARG A 226 -12.12 -13.98 11.43
C ARG A 226 -12.52 -15.21 12.24
N GLU A 227 -12.34 -16.41 11.71
CA GLU A 227 -12.57 -17.69 12.38
C GLU A 227 -11.39 -18.10 13.29
N GLY A 228 -10.31 -17.33 13.31
CA GLY A 228 -9.13 -17.56 14.15
C GLY A 228 -7.97 -18.24 13.42
N ASP A 229 -8.06 -18.37 12.09
CA ASP A 229 -7.05 -18.99 11.25
C ASP A 229 -6.32 -17.88 10.42
N PRO A 230 -5.27 -17.24 10.96
CA PRO A 230 -4.50 -16.24 10.22
C PRO A 230 -3.83 -16.86 8.98
N VAL A 231 -3.70 -16.06 7.91
CA VAL A 231 -3.21 -16.54 6.61
C VAL A 231 -2.09 -15.64 6.09
N LEU A 232 -1.06 -16.25 5.48
CA LEU A 232 -0.04 -15.56 4.70
C LEU A 232 -0.37 -15.62 3.21
N VAL A 233 -0.69 -14.50 2.61
CA VAL A 233 -0.91 -14.35 1.18
C VAL A 233 0.36 -13.82 0.52
N GLU A 234 0.92 -14.56 -0.43
CA GLU A 234 1.98 -14.09 -1.31
C GLU A 234 1.38 -13.66 -2.65
N SER A 235 1.24 -12.35 -2.83
CA SER A 235 0.80 -11.72 -4.07
C SER A 235 2.00 -11.53 -5.00
N LEU A 236 2.06 -12.34 -6.07
CA LEU A 236 3.16 -12.33 -7.03
C LEU A 236 2.96 -11.20 -8.03
N THR A 237 3.68 -10.11 -7.85
CA THR A 237 3.65 -8.93 -8.71
C THR A 237 5.07 -8.58 -9.20
N TYR A 238 5.23 -7.46 -9.89
CA TYR A 238 6.53 -6.98 -10.33
C TYR A 238 6.60 -5.46 -10.22
N ARG A 239 7.63 -4.95 -9.50
CA ARG A 239 7.86 -3.51 -9.42
C ARG A 239 8.39 -2.99 -10.75
N GLN A 240 7.54 -2.39 -11.59
CA GLN A 240 7.94 -1.84 -12.89
C GLN A 240 8.71 -0.52 -12.74
N GLY A 241 8.38 0.27 -11.74
CA GLY A 241 9.05 1.53 -11.41
C GLY A 241 10.37 1.38 -10.63
N ALA A 242 10.99 2.52 -10.31
CA ALA A 242 12.11 2.61 -9.37
C ALA A 242 11.68 2.28 -7.94
N HIS A 243 12.62 2.04 -7.03
CA HIS A 243 12.30 1.85 -5.61
C HIS A 243 11.73 3.13 -5.00
N THR A 244 12.40 4.24 -5.24
CA THR A 244 11.95 5.60 -4.93
C THR A 244 12.40 6.53 -6.05
N THR A 245 11.99 7.80 -6.02
CA THR A 245 12.43 8.81 -6.99
C THR A 245 13.94 9.11 -6.96
N ALA A 246 14.64 8.70 -5.91
CA ALA A 246 16.11 8.79 -5.80
C ALA A 246 16.85 7.54 -6.31
N ASP A 247 16.12 6.49 -6.73
CA ASP A 247 16.68 5.22 -7.18
C ASP A 247 16.84 5.16 -8.70
N ASP A 248 17.89 4.47 -9.15
CA ASP A 248 18.15 4.19 -10.56
C ASP A 248 18.18 2.66 -10.79
N PRO A 249 17.05 2.07 -11.21
CA PRO A 249 16.95 0.62 -11.40
C PRO A 249 17.85 0.07 -12.51
N SER A 250 18.32 0.87 -13.45
CA SER A 250 19.22 0.42 -14.52
C SER A 250 20.56 -0.10 -13.99
N ARG A 251 20.91 0.25 -12.76
CA ARG A 251 22.17 -0.17 -12.10
C ARG A 251 22.15 -1.61 -11.58
N TYR A 252 20.97 -2.21 -11.42
CA TYR A 252 20.85 -3.53 -10.76
C TYR A 252 19.79 -4.44 -11.39
N ARG A 253 19.00 -3.96 -12.35
CA ARG A 253 17.90 -4.70 -12.98
C ARG A 253 18.05 -4.74 -14.48
N ASP A 254 17.88 -5.92 -15.06
CA ASP A 254 17.85 -6.10 -16.50
C ASP A 254 16.59 -5.48 -17.11
N GLU A 255 16.70 -4.98 -18.36
CA GLU A 255 15.55 -4.43 -19.10
C GLU A 255 14.49 -5.49 -19.39
N ASP A 256 14.91 -6.73 -19.65
CA ASP A 256 14.02 -7.90 -19.82
C ASP A 256 14.35 -8.98 -18.80
N PRO A 257 13.73 -8.92 -17.59
CA PRO A 257 13.98 -9.89 -16.54
C PRO A 257 13.44 -11.27 -16.92
N ASP A 258 14.15 -12.34 -16.51
CA ASP A 258 13.72 -13.73 -16.69
C ASP A 258 12.62 -14.10 -15.67
N ILE A 259 11.42 -13.57 -15.90
CA ILE A 259 10.21 -13.88 -15.15
C ILE A 259 9.06 -14.18 -16.13
N PRO A 260 7.99 -14.88 -15.69
CA PRO A 260 6.85 -15.21 -16.56
C PRO A 260 6.22 -13.96 -17.21
N GLU A 261 5.83 -14.07 -18.48
CA GLU A 261 5.25 -12.95 -19.25
C GLU A 261 4.05 -12.29 -18.58
N TRP A 262 3.15 -13.07 -17.97
CA TRP A 262 2.00 -12.52 -17.25
C TRP A 262 2.41 -11.57 -16.12
N ARG A 263 3.58 -11.79 -15.52
CA ARG A 263 4.11 -10.99 -14.40
C ARG A 263 4.77 -9.69 -14.89
N LYS A 264 5.26 -9.66 -16.16
CA LYS A 264 5.84 -8.48 -16.79
C LYS A 264 4.79 -7.52 -17.33
N ARG A 265 3.61 -8.03 -17.71
CA ARG A 265 2.53 -7.22 -18.30
C ARG A 265 2.10 -6.13 -17.35
N ASP A 266 1.73 -4.99 -17.92
CA ASP A 266 1.07 -3.92 -17.16
C ASP A 266 -0.29 -4.44 -16.62
N PRO A 267 -0.51 -4.43 -15.29
CA PRO A 267 -1.73 -5.00 -14.71
C PRO A 267 -2.99 -4.26 -15.12
N LEU A 268 -2.92 -2.93 -15.32
CA LEU A 268 -4.07 -2.14 -15.76
C LEU A 268 -4.45 -2.46 -17.20
N GLU A 269 -3.47 -2.50 -18.12
CA GLU A 269 -3.71 -2.87 -19.52
C GLU A 269 -4.24 -4.29 -19.63
N ARG A 270 -3.67 -5.25 -18.88
CA ARG A 270 -4.11 -6.64 -18.85
C ARG A 270 -5.56 -6.77 -18.39
N TYR A 271 -5.96 -6.01 -17.36
CA TYR A 271 -7.31 -6.04 -16.84
C TYR A 271 -8.30 -5.37 -17.80
N GLU A 272 -7.95 -4.21 -18.38
CA GLU A 272 -8.77 -3.51 -19.38
C GLU A 272 -9.07 -4.40 -20.59
N GLU A 273 -8.05 -5.07 -21.15
CA GLU A 273 -8.20 -6.00 -22.27
C GLU A 273 -9.19 -7.12 -21.90
N TYR A 274 -8.99 -7.76 -20.73
CA TYR A 274 -9.88 -8.83 -20.28
C TYR A 274 -11.32 -8.35 -20.14
N LEU A 275 -11.57 -7.22 -19.49
CA LEU A 275 -12.91 -6.69 -19.30
C LEU A 275 -13.62 -6.33 -20.63
N LYS A 276 -12.86 -5.81 -21.61
CA LYS A 276 -13.37 -5.53 -22.96
C LYS A 276 -13.71 -6.82 -23.71
N GLU A 277 -12.85 -7.82 -23.66
CA GLU A 277 -13.09 -9.14 -24.27
C GLU A 277 -14.32 -9.83 -23.67
N GLN A 278 -14.55 -9.68 -22.38
CA GLN A 278 -15.71 -10.21 -21.67
C GLN A 278 -16.98 -9.33 -21.80
N GLY A 279 -16.90 -8.16 -22.48
CA GLY A 279 -18.01 -7.25 -22.65
C GLY A 279 -18.48 -6.54 -21.36
N VAL A 280 -17.63 -6.51 -20.34
CA VAL A 280 -17.91 -5.86 -19.04
C VAL A 280 -17.78 -4.34 -19.16
N VAL A 281 -16.81 -3.85 -19.95
CA VAL A 281 -16.58 -2.43 -20.22
C VAL A 281 -16.43 -2.18 -21.71
N ASP A 282 -16.69 -0.94 -22.15
CA ASP A 282 -16.45 -0.43 -23.49
C ASP A 282 -15.52 0.78 -23.49
N ASP A 283 -15.13 1.28 -24.67
CA ASP A 283 -14.23 2.42 -24.79
C ASP A 283 -14.79 3.71 -24.20
N ALA A 284 -16.12 3.90 -24.23
CA ALA A 284 -16.76 5.08 -23.66
C ALA A 284 -16.66 5.06 -22.12
N PHE A 285 -16.86 3.91 -21.50
CA PHE A 285 -16.66 3.73 -20.06
C PHE A 285 -15.21 3.97 -19.66
N VAL A 286 -14.25 3.40 -20.41
CA VAL A 286 -12.81 3.57 -20.15
C VAL A 286 -12.39 5.04 -20.19
N GLU A 287 -12.86 5.80 -21.18
CA GLU A 287 -12.57 7.22 -21.31
C GLU A 287 -13.17 8.04 -20.17
N SER A 288 -14.45 7.81 -19.83
CA SER A 288 -15.12 8.47 -18.69
C SER A 288 -14.36 8.25 -17.38
N VAL A 289 -13.90 7.03 -17.11
CA VAL A 289 -13.13 6.73 -15.89
C VAL A 289 -11.79 7.46 -15.84
N ARG A 290 -11.11 7.61 -16.99
CA ARG A 290 -9.85 8.36 -17.07
C ARG A 290 -10.06 9.86 -16.82
N GLU A 291 -11.10 10.45 -17.40
CA GLU A 291 -11.46 11.86 -17.18
C GLU A 291 -11.83 12.11 -15.72
N GLU A 292 -12.67 11.25 -15.11
CA GLU A 292 -13.05 11.34 -13.70
C GLU A 292 -11.84 11.30 -12.76
N ALA A 293 -10.87 10.40 -13.02
CA ALA A 293 -9.65 10.30 -12.24
C ALA A 293 -8.74 11.53 -12.38
N ASP A 294 -8.58 12.06 -13.59
CA ASP A 294 -7.78 13.27 -13.83
C ASP A 294 -8.39 14.50 -13.15
N ASP A 295 -9.71 14.67 -13.16
CA ASP A 295 -10.44 15.76 -12.50
C ASP A 295 -10.32 15.65 -10.96
N GLU A 296 -10.51 14.46 -10.38
CA GLU A 296 -10.35 14.22 -8.94
C GLU A 296 -8.94 14.59 -8.48
N LEU A 297 -7.91 14.15 -9.19
CA LEU A 297 -6.53 14.42 -8.81
C LEU A 297 -6.14 15.89 -8.97
N ALA A 298 -6.71 16.59 -9.95
CA ALA A 298 -6.53 18.03 -10.07
C ALA A 298 -7.16 18.77 -8.88
N ALA A 299 -8.33 18.34 -8.43
CA ALA A 299 -8.99 18.89 -7.25
C ALA A 299 -8.18 18.60 -5.97
N ALA A 300 -7.68 17.36 -5.79
CA ALA A 300 -6.88 16.98 -4.63
C ALA A 300 -5.55 17.75 -4.52
N VAL A 301 -4.89 18.04 -5.66
CA VAL A 301 -3.70 18.91 -5.66
C VAL A 301 -4.07 20.33 -5.24
N THR A 302 -5.17 20.89 -5.76
CA THR A 302 -5.64 22.22 -5.39
C THR A 302 -5.98 22.31 -3.90
N GLU A 303 -6.61 21.29 -3.36
CA GLU A 303 -6.91 21.16 -1.94
C GLU A 303 -5.62 21.15 -1.11
N ALA A 304 -4.65 20.29 -1.45
CA ALA A 304 -3.36 20.22 -0.77
C ALA A 304 -2.54 21.53 -0.87
N GLU A 305 -2.72 22.32 -1.93
CA GLU A 305 -2.11 23.65 -2.08
C GLU A 305 -2.79 24.73 -1.23
N SER A 306 -4.03 24.49 -0.79
CA SER A 306 -4.79 25.42 0.04
C SER A 306 -4.49 25.30 1.54
N VAL A 307 -3.81 24.26 1.96
CA VAL A 307 -3.40 24.04 3.34
C VAL A 307 -2.12 24.80 3.62
N ASP A 308 -2.11 25.56 4.71
CA ASP A 308 -0.92 26.32 5.14
C ASP A 308 0.23 25.36 5.48
N ASP A 309 1.47 25.78 5.28
CA ASP A 309 2.65 24.98 5.61
C ASP A 309 2.68 24.66 7.12
N PRO A 310 3.20 23.47 7.52
CA PRO A 310 3.30 23.08 8.92
C PRO A 310 4.10 24.11 9.73
N ASP A 311 3.69 24.32 10.97
CA ASP A 311 4.46 25.18 11.88
C ASP A 311 5.82 24.52 12.19
N PRO A 312 6.96 25.22 12.02
CA PRO A 312 8.26 24.68 12.39
C PRO A 312 8.37 24.15 13.83
N GLU A 313 7.53 24.63 14.75
CA GLU A 313 7.49 24.16 16.14
C GLU A 313 6.86 22.77 16.29
N ASP A 314 6.06 22.32 15.32
CA ASP A 314 5.41 21.00 15.32
C ASP A 314 6.41 19.84 15.47
N VAL A 315 7.68 20.03 15.06
CA VAL A 315 8.74 19.03 15.27
C VAL A 315 9.00 18.71 16.74
N PHE A 316 8.57 19.57 17.66
CA PHE A 316 8.72 19.38 19.11
C PHE A 316 7.42 18.94 19.76
N ASP A 317 6.26 19.46 19.32
CA ASP A 317 5.00 19.42 20.06
C ASP A 317 4.33 18.05 20.09
N PHE A 318 4.69 17.16 19.16
CA PHE A 318 4.09 15.83 19.03
C PHE A 318 4.99 14.67 19.47
N VAL A 319 6.21 14.94 19.98
CA VAL A 319 7.17 13.88 20.32
C VAL A 319 6.97 13.34 21.72
N PHE A 320 6.62 14.21 22.69
CA PHE A 320 6.43 13.86 24.10
C PHE A 320 5.17 14.54 24.65
N ALA A 321 4.51 13.90 25.62
CA ALA A 321 3.40 14.52 26.35
C ALA A 321 3.84 15.77 27.14
N ASP A 322 5.02 15.68 27.77
CA ASP A 322 5.69 16.81 28.43
C ASP A 322 7.08 16.95 27.78
N LEU A 323 7.41 18.11 27.27
CA LEU A 323 8.66 18.35 26.56
C LEU A 323 9.85 18.24 27.52
N PRO A 324 10.85 17.37 27.25
CA PRO A 324 12.07 17.33 28.06
C PRO A 324 12.83 18.66 27.99
N PRO A 325 13.54 19.08 29.06
CA PRO A 325 14.22 20.36 29.10
C PRO A 325 15.18 20.64 27.92
N GLN A 326 15.83 19.60 27.41
CA GLN A 326 16.73 19.73 26.25
C GLN A 326 15.97 20.08 24.94
N LEU A 327 14.77 19.54 24.75
CA LEU A 327 13.94 19.87 23.59
C LEU A 327 13.25 21.22 23.77
N ASP A 328 12.93 21.60 25.00
CA ASP A 328 12.40 22.92 25.30
C ASP A 328 13.45 24.02 25.01
N ASP A 329 14.72 23.79 25.38
CA ASP A 329 15.83 24.69 25.01
C ASP A 329 16.01 24.78 23.48
N GLN A 330 15.92 23.65 22.76
CA GLN A 330 16.03 23.60 21.29
C GLN A 330 14.86 24.31 20.61
N LYS A 331 13.63 24.15 21.14
CA LYS A 331 12.45 24.86 20.67
C LYS A 331 12.64 26.37 20.81
N ALA A 332 13.13 26.82 21.97
CA ALA A 332 13.44 28.23 22.19
C ALA A 332 14.53 28.76 21.26
N GLU A 333 15.56 27.96 20.96
CA GLU A 333 16.59 28.32 19.97
C GLU A 333 16.00 28.45 18.57
N LEU A 334 15.10 27.52 18.14
CA LEU A 334 14.40 27.62 16.87
C LEU A 334 13.54 28.90 16.81
N GLN A 335 12.78 29.19 17.84
CA GLN A 335 11.95 30.41 17.89
C GLN A 335 12.82 31.67 17.76
N ASP A 336 13.95 31.77 18.49
CA ASP A 336 14.89 32.89 18.34
C ASP A 336 15.49 32.97 16.92
N PHE A 337 15.79 31.83 16.29
CA PHE A 337 16.26 31.76 14.92
C PHE A 337 15.23 32.32 13.93
N LEU A 338 13.97 31.89 14.03
CA LEU A 338 12.85 32.33 13.18
C LEU A 338 12.52 33.82 13.30
N THR A 339 12.87 34.48 14.44
CA THR A 339 12.74 35.93 14.54
C THR A 339 13.68 36.69 13.59
N ARG A 340 14.75 36.05 13.13
CA ARG A 340 15.84 36.66 12.34
C ARG A 340 15.95 36.11 10.92
N HIS A 341 15.31 34.98 10.65
CA HIS A 341 15.38 34.28 9.36
C HIS A 341 14.00 33.82 8.94
N ASP A 342 13.70 33.99 7.66
CA ASP A 342 12.54 33.35 7.04
C ASP A 342 12.91 31.92 6.68
N PRO A 343 12.22 30.89 7.22
CA PRO A 343 12.52 29.50 6.90
C PRO A 343 12.34 29.17 5.42
N HIS A 344 11.53 29.93 4.69
CA HIS A 344 11.29 29.75 3.25
C HIS A 344 12.35 30.44 2.37
N GLU A 345 13.18 31.33 2.91
CA GLU A 345 14.30 31.96 2.23
C GLU A 345 15.63 31.21 2.39
N LEU A 346 15.66 30.15 3.21
CA LEU A 346 16.83 29.30 3.39
C LEU A 346 17.02 28.40 2.17
N ASP A 347 17.84 28.90 1.22
CA ASP A 347 18.30 28.09 0.10
C ASP A 347 19.24 26.99 0.62
N LEU A 348 18.71 25.76 0.74
CA LEU A 348 19.46 24.56 1.12
C LEU A 348 20.15 23.90 -0.08
N SER A 349 20.49 24.67 -1.12
CA SER A 349 21.19 24.19 -2.32
C SER A 349 22.61 23.67 -2.06
#